data_d1e7e137f8b7f43daeb574405ad9d564
#
_entry.id   d1e7e137f8b7f43daeb574405ad9d564
#
_cell.length_a   1.000
_cell.length_b   1.000
_cell.length_c   1.000
_cell.angle_alpha   90.00
_cell.angle_beta   90.00
_cell.angle_gamma   90.00
#
_symmetry.space_group_name_H-M   'P 1'
#
loop_
_entity.id
_entity.type
_entity.pdbx_description
1 polymer ?
#
loop_
_entity_poly.entity_id
_entity_poly.type
_entity_poly.pdbx_seq_one_letter_code
_entity_poly.pdbx_strand_id
1 'polypeptide(L)'
;MTVFLVEDDLAVAALTAIWLRALNFEVIVSNDGPNADALASRLTGPFDLLLTSVMLTGMHGPVLAEAVRSHHPEMAVLFTSGYSPELVGEIFASHIDTTLLLHKPYTADQLASAVRLALARRAVSSHPRPAAGRPEGVPDAVSAGRT
;
A
#
# COMPACT_ATOMS: atom_id res chain seq x y z
N MET A 1 -13.08 -5.39 -5.56
CA MET A 1 -12.02 -4.54 -4.99
C MET A 1 -10.90 -4.36 -5.99
N THR A 2 -10.28 -3.21 -5.97
CA THR A 2 -9.25 -2.83 -6.94
C THR A 2 -7.89 -2.72 -6.26
N VAL A 3 -6.90 -3.39 -6.84
CA VAL A 3 -5.51 -3.34 -6.39
C VAL A 3 -4.70 -2.53 -7.40
N PHE A 4 -3.93 -1.59 -6.89
CA PHE A 4 -2.96 -0.87 -7.70
C PHE A 4 -1.61 -1.53 -7.46
N LEU A 5 -1.10 -2.22 -8.47
CA LEU A 5 0.13 -3.00 -8.38
C LEU A 5 1.26 -2.23 -9.04
N VAL A 6 2.32 -1.94 -8.29
CA VAL A 6 3.49 -1.24 -8.82
C VAL A 6 4.71 -2.12 -8.61
N GLU A 7 5.30 -2.58 -9.71
CA GLU A 7 6.41 -3.50 -9.70
C GLU A 7 7.23 -3.30 -10.96
N ASP A 8 8.52 -3.01 -10.82
CA ASP A 8 9.36 -2.74 -11.99
C ASP A 8 9.93 -4.01 -12.65
N ASP A 9 9.88 -5.16 -11.98
CA ASP A 9 10.22 -6.42 -12.62
C ASP A 9 8.99 -6.92 -13.37
N LEU A 10 9.05 -6.92 -14.70
CA LEU A 10 7.87 -7.20 -15.52
C LEU A 10 7.34 -8.61 -15.33
N ALA A 11 8.23 -9.59 -15.12
CA ALA A 11 7.79 -10.96 -14.91
C ALA A 11 7.08 -11.11 -13.57
N VAL A 12 7.61 -10.48 -12.52
CA VAL A 12 6.98 -10.52 -11.20
C VAL A 12 5.63 -9.80 -11.26
N ALA A 13 5.58 -8.65 -11.92
CA ALA A 13 4.32 -7.90 -12.05
C ALA A 13 3.26 -8.72 -12.77
N ALA A 14 3.62 -9.39 -13.86
CA ALA A 14 2.67 -10.18 -14.63
C ALA A 14 2.12 -11.35 -13.81
N LEU A 15 2.99 -12.07 -13.12
CA LEU A 15 2.57 -13.22 -12.33
C LEU A 15 1.70 -12.78 -11.15
N THR A 16 2.09 -11.73 -10.47
CA THR A 16 1.34 -11.19 -9.33
C THR A 16 -0.05 -10.75 -9.78
N ALA A 17 -0.14 -10.09 -10.92
CA ALA A 17 -1.42 -9.66 -11.46
C ALA A 17 -2.34 -10.86 -11.76
N ILE A 18 -1.77 -11.94 -12.32
CA ILE A 18 -2.55 -13.16 -12.58
C ILE A 18 -3.12 -13.72 -11.28
N TRP A 19 -2.29 -13.82 -10.24
CA TRP A 19 -2.73 -14.35 -8.95
C TRP A 19 -3.80 -13.46 -8.30
N LEU A 20 -3.64 -12.13 -8.38
CA LEU A 20 -4.63 -11.22 -7.81
C LEU A 20 -5.96 -11.32 -8.55
N ARG A 21 -5.92 -11.42 -9.87
CA ARG A 21 -7.15 -11.57 -10.65
C ARG A 21 -7.84 -12.89 -10.35
N ALA A 22 -7.07 -13.95 -10.08
CA ALA A 22 -7.64 -15.22 -9.67
C ALA A 22 -8.36 -15.13 -8.31
N LEU A 23 -8.01 -14.14 -7.50
CA LEU A 23 -8.69 -13.85 -6.23
C LEU A 23 -9.85 -12.87 -6.42
N ASN A 24 -10.21 -12.58 -7.65
CA ASN A 24 -11.33 -11.71 -8.03
C ASN A 24 -11.08 -10.23 -7.76
N PHE A 25 -9.82 -9.81 -7.72
CA PHE A 25 -9.49 -8.39 -7.70
C PHE A 25 -9.41 -7.85 -9.11
N GLU A 26 -9.79 -6.58 -9.27
CA GLU A 26 -9.41 -5.82 -10.45
C GLU A 26 -8.02 -5.27 -10.19
N VAL A 27 -7.15 -5.31 -11.20
CA VAL A 27 -5.76 -4.96 -11.02
C VAL A 27 -5.35 -3.92 -12.05
N ILE A 28 -4.80 -2.81 -11.56
CA ILE A 28 -4.18 -1.80 -12.40
C ILE A 28 -2.68 -1.91 -12.15
N VAL A 29 -1.89 -2.03 -13.21
CA VAL A 29 -0.46 -2.27 -13.10
C VAL A 29 0.32 -1.08 -13.60
N SER A 30 1.33 -0.68 -12.84
CA SER A 30 2.33 0.27 -13.29
C SER A 30 3.71 -0.30 -12.97
N ASN A 31 4.70 0.05 -13.79
CA ASN A 31 6.01 -0.57 -13.67
C ASN A 31 7.09 0.37 -13.13
N ASP A 32 6.75 1.59 -12.76
CA ASP A 32 7.71 2.46 -12.06
C ASP A 32 6.95 3.46 -11.18
N GLY A 33 7.68 4.02 -10.21
CA GLY A 33 7.10 4.90 -9.22
C GLY A 33 6.53 6.20 -9.78
N PRO A 34 7.29 6.96 -10.57
CA PRO A 34 6.78 8.23 -11.10
C PRO A 34 5.54 8.09 -11.98
N ASN A 35 5.51 7.06 -12.83
CA ASN A 35 4.31 6.81 -13.65
C ASN A 35 3.13 6.37 -12.80
N ALA A 36 3.39 5.58 -11.75
CA ALA A 36 2.34 5.16 -10.83
C ALA A 36 1.73 6.37 -10.11
N ASP A 37 2.56 7.28 -9.64
CA ASP A 37 2.09 8.49 -8.96
C ASP A 37 1.24 9.33 -9.91
N ALA A 38 1.72 9.55 -11.12
CA ALA A 38 0.98 10.33 -12.11
C ALA A 38 -0.36 9.67 -12.45
N LEU A 39 -0.37 8.35 -12.57
CA LEU A 39 -1.60 7.61 -12.87
C LEU A 39 -2.59 7.71 -11.71
N ALA A 40 -2.11 7.54 -10.49
CA ALA A 40 -2.98 7.59 -9.31
C ALA A 40 -3.66 8.95 -9.17
N SER A 41 -2.96 10.04 -9.50
CA SER A 41 -3.53 11.37 -9.38
C SER A 41 -4.64 11.62 -10.39
N ARG A 42 -4.68 10.85 -11.48
CA ARG A 42 -5.71 11.01 -12.51
C ARG A 42 -6.88 10.06 -12.36
N LEU A 43 -6.74 9.01 -11.55
CA LEU A 43 -7.81 8.04 -11.38
C LEU A 43 -8.75 8.51 -10.27
N THR A 44 -10.02 8.51 -10.56
CA THR A 44 -11.02 9.00 -9.62
C THR A 44 -11.69 7.90 -8.80
N GLY A 45 -11.62 6.67 -9.26
CA GLY A 45 -12.22 5.56 -8.53
C GLY A 45 -11.38 5.19 -7.33
N PRO A 46 -11.96 4.47 -6.38
CA PRO A 46 -11.20 4.10 -5.20
C PRO A 46 -10.24 2.97 -5.51
N PHE A 47 -9.09 3.02 -4.89
CA PHE A 47 -8.22 1.87 -4.79
C PHE A 47 -8.38 1.29 -3.40
N ASP A 48 -8.49 -0.02 -3.31
CA ASP A 48 -8.59 -0.69 -2.01
C ASP A 48 -7.22 -1.02 -1.46
N LEU A 49 -6.25 -1.31 -2.33
CA LEU A 49 -4.91 -1.70 -1.91
C LEU A 49 -3.89 -1.18 -2.90
N LEU A 50 -2.80 -0.62 -2.37
CA LEU A 50 -1.57 -0.40 -3.12
C LEU A 50 -0.62 -1.55 -2.76
N LEU A 51 -0.22 -2.32 -3.75
CA LEU A 51 0.78 -3.37 -3.59
C LEU A 51 2.01 -2.90 -4.36
N THR A 52 3.06 -2.54 -3.65
CA THR A 52 4.23 -1.97 -4.29
C THR A 52 5.51 -2.56 -3.76
N SER A 53 6.48 -2.71 -4.65
CA SER A 53 7.84 -3.00 -4.25
C SER A 53 8.40 -1.83 -3.44
N VAL A 54 9.24 -2.14 -2.46
CA VAL A 54 9.91 -1.09 -1.68
C VAL A 54 10.92 -0.35 -2.55
N MET A 55 11.66 -1.11 -3.36
CA MET A 55 12.71 -0.51 -4.23
C MET A 55 12.18 -0.47 -5.64
N LEU A 56 11.90 0.72 -6.12
CA LEU A 56 11.43 0.95 -7.49
C LEU A 56 12.40 1.88 -8.20
N THR A 57 12.40 1.80 -9.53
CA THR A 57 13.14 2.74 -10.33
C THR A 57 12.49 4.12 -10.24
N GLY A 58 13.29 5.12 -9.91
CA GLY A 58 12.84 6.51 -9.93
C GLY A 58 12.14 7.00 -8.68
N MET A 59 11.60 6.10 -7.85
CA MET A 59 10.91 6.51 -6.62
C MET A 59 10.73 5.29 -5.75
N HIS A 60 11.20 5.33 -4.52
CA HIS A 60 11.03 4.20 -3.60
C HIS A 60 9.57 4.03 -3.21
N GLY A 61 9.19 2.79 -2.90
CA GLY A 61 7.81 2.45 -2.56
C GLY A 61 7.19 3.26 -1.45
N PRO A 62 7.89 3.51 -0.32
CA PRO A 62 7.30 4.34 0.75
C PRO A 62 6.98 5.75 0.33
N VAL A 63 7.80 6.36 -0.53
CA VAL A 63 7.51 7.69 -1.06
C VAL A 63 6.29 7.64 -1.96
N LEU A 64 6.21 6.61 -2.80
CA LEU A 64 5.04 6.41 -3.66
C LEU A 64 3.78 6.23 -2.81
N ALA A 65 3.86 5.45 -1.73
CA ALA A 65 2.70 5.19 -0.88
C ALA A 65 2.16 6.49 -0.27
N GLU A 66 3.04 7.37 0.18
CA GLU A 66 2.61 8.66 0.70
C GLU A 66 1.93 9.50 -0.36
N ALA A 67 2.51 9.54 -1.56
CA ALA A 67 1.95 10.32 -2.66
C ALA A 67 0.58 9.79 -3.07
N VAL A 68 0.44 8.47 -3.20
CA VAL A 68 -0.84 7.87 -3.60
C VAL A 68 -1.88 8.06 -2.51
N ARG A 69 -1.50 7.96 -1.25
CA ARG A 69 -2.44 8.17 -0.15
C ARG A 69 -3.00 9.58 -0.09
N SER A 70 -2.26 10.55 -0.61
CA SER A 70 -2.78 11.92 -0.63
C SER A 70 -4.02 12.03 -1.52
N HIS A 71 -4.16 11.14 -2.50
CA HIS A 71 -5.31 11.10 -3.40
C HIS A 71 -6.32 10.00 -3.01
N HIS A 72 -5.87 8.98 -2.29
CA HIS A 72 -6.70 7.81 -1.94
C HIS A 72 -6.45 7.44 -0.47
N PRO A 73 -6.97 8.25 0.46
CA PRO A 73 -6.60 8.11 1.88
C PRO A 73 -7.09 6.84 2.56
N GLU A 74 -8.11 6.18 1.99
CA GLU A 74 -8.64 4.96 2.60
C GLU A 74 -7.93 3.70 2.13
N MET A 75 -6.92 3.85 1.30
CA MET A 75 -6.26 2.72 0.67
C MET A 75 -5.35 2.00 1.67
N ALA A 76 -5.39 0.67 1.64
CA ALA A 76 -4.39 -0.13 2.36
C ALA A 76 -3.10 -0.17 1.57
N VAL A 77 -1.98 -0.44 2.24
CA VAL A 77 -0.68 -0.56 1.58
C VAL A 77 -0.02 -1.85 2.00
N LEU A 78 0.52 -2.58 1.04
CA LEU A 78 1.31 -3.77 1.26
C LEU A 78 2.59 -3.63 0.44
N PHE A 79 3.75 -3.77 1.09
CA PHE A 79 5.03 -3.68 0.41
C PHE A 79 5.58 -5.06 0.11
N THR A 80 6.33 -5.16 -1.00
CA THR A 80 7.11 -6.36 -1.31
C THR A 80 8.58 -5.98 -1.39
N SER A 81 9.46 -6.91 -1.06
CA SER A 81 10.90 -6.65 -1.08
C SER A 81 11.69 -7.93 -1.25
N GLY A 82 12.79 -7.85 -2.00
CA GLY A 82 13.78 -8.92 -2.05
C GLY A 82 14.74 -8.87 -0.89
N TYR A 83 14.72 -7.80 -0.09
CA TYR A 83 15.57 -7.69 1.09
C TYR A 83 14.83 -8.22 2.31
N SER A 84 15.59 -8.58 3.34
CA SER A 84 14.98 -9.09 4.57
C SER A 84 14.15 -8.01 5.25
N PRO A 85 13.13 -8.40 6.05
CA PRO A 85 12.36 -7.41 6.80
C PRO A 85 13.24 -6.58 7.74
N GLU A 86 14.30 -7.17 8.30
CA GLU A 86 15.20 -6.46 9.19
C GLU A 86 15.90 -5.32 8.45
N LEU A 87 16.41 -5.59 7.26
CA LEU A 87 17.09 -4.57 6.48
C LEU A 87 16.13 -3.47 6.02
N VAL A 88 14.94 -3.86 5.58
CA VAL A 88 13.93 -2.88 5.19
C VAL A 88 13.56 -2.00 6.38
N GLY A 89 13.43 -2.59 7.56
CA GLY A 89 13.14 -1.84 8.78
C GLY A 89 14.24 -0.86 9.12
N GLU A 90 15.51 -1.21 8.89
CA GLU A 90 16.61 -0.30 9.14
C GLU A 90 16.60 0.90 8.18
N ILE A 91 16.29 0.64 6.91
CA ILE A 91 16.34 1.69 5.89
C ILE A 91 15.11 2.60 5.97
N PHE A 92 13.95 2.03 6.24
CA PHE A 92 12.68 2.75 6.15
C PHE A 92 11.89 2.73 7.47
N ALA A 93 12.58 2.71 8.62
CA ALA A 93 11.96 2.40 9.91
C ALA A 93 10.71 3.22 10.21
N SER A 94 10.66 4.48 9.82
CA SER A 94 9.53 5.32 10.15
C SER A 94 8.45 5.33 9.07
N HIS A 95 8.62 4.55 8.00
CA HIS A 95 7.73 4.62 6.83
C HIS A 95 7.10 3.29 6.47
N ILE A 96 7.53 2.19 7.08
CA ILE A 96 7.04 0.87 6.72
C ILE A 96 6.69 0.09 7.98
N ASP A 97 5.48 -0.48 7.98
CA ASP A 97 5.11 -1.49 8.95
C ASP A 97 5.61 -2.83 8.41
N THR A 98 6.69 -3.35 8.96
CA THR A 98 7.29 -4.58 8.44
C THR A 98 6.41 -5.81 8.64
N THR A 99 5.34 -5.73 9.43
CA THR A 99 4.38 -6.82 9.52
C THR A 99 3.51 -6.91 8.28
N LEU A 100 3.53 -5.87 7.43
CA LEU A 100 2.83 -5.85 6.17
C LEU A 100 3.81 -5.87 5.01
N LEU A 101 4.93 -6.56 5.18
CA LEU A 101 5.94 -6.69 4.15
C LEU A 101 5.96 -8.13 3.66
N LEU A 102 5.83 -8.31 2.35
CA LEU A 102 5.85 -9.62 1.72
C LEU A 102 7.22 -9.82 1.06
N HIS A 103 7.96 -10.83 1.53
CA HIS A 103 9.33 -11.06 1.06
C HIS A 103 9.33 -11.82 -0.26
N LYS A 104 10.13 -11.37 -1.21
CA LYS A 104 10.30 -12.04 -2.50
C LYS A 104 11.37 -13.12 -2.39
N PRO A 105 11.19 -14.24 -3.08
CA PRO A 105 10.04 -14.60 -3.88
C PRO A 105 8.90 -15.08 -2.99
N TYR A 106 7.67 -14.90 -3.43
CA TYR A 106 6.50 -15.33 -2.67
C TYR A 106 5.62 -16.24 -3.52
N THR A 107 4.83 -17.05 -2.84
CA THR A 107 3.88 -17.94 -3.48
C THR A 107 2.53 -17.25 -3.61
N ALA A 108 1.65 -17.84 -4.41
CA ALA A 108 0.28 -17.33 -4.53
C ALA A 108 -0.44 -17.33 -3.18
N ASP A 109 -0.20 -18.36 -2.34
CA ASP A 109 -0.82 -18.44 -1.02
C ASP A 109 -0.28 -17.38 -0.07
N GLN A 110 1.01 -17.11 -0.12
CA GLN A 110 1.61 -16.06 0.69
C GLN A 110 1.07 -14.69 0.29
N LEU A 111 0.93 -14.47 -1.01
CA LEU A 111 0.36 -13.22 -1.51
C LEU A 111 -1.08 -13.06 -1.01
N ALA A 112 -1.89 -14.11 -1.15
CA ALA A 112 -3.28 -14.06 -0.72
C ALA A 112 -3.41 -13.75 0.77
N SER A 113 -2.59 -14.38 1.60
CA SER A 113 -2.61 -14.14 3.04
C SER A 113 -2.21 -12.71 3.38
N ALA A 114 -1.16 -12.21 2.73
CA ALA A 114 -0.68 -10.84 2.98
C ALA A 114 -1.71 -9.80 2.55
N VAL A 115 -2.35 -10.02 1.41
CA VAL A 115 -3.39 -9.11 0.92
C VAL A 115 -4.56 -9.08 1.88
N ARG A 116 -5.01 -10.25 2.35
CA ARG A 116 -6.12 -10.31 3.31
C ARG A 116 -5.78 -9.59 4.60
N LEU A 117 -4.56 -9.74 5.09
CA LEU A 117 -4.13 -9.06 6.31
C LEU A 117 -4.11 -7.55 6.12
N ALA A 118 -3.59 -7.07 5.00
CA ALA A 118 -3.53 -5.64 4.74
C ALA A 118 -4.93 -5.04 4.66
N LEU A 119 -5.85 -5.72 3.98
CA LEU A 119 -7.21 -5.24 3.86
C LEU A 119 -7.95 -5.29 5.21
N ALA A 120 -7.70 -6.32 6.02
CA ALA A 120 -8.29 -6.41 7.34
C ALA A 120 -7.82 -5.28 8.24
N ARG A 121 -6.55 -4.92 8.16
CA ARG A 121 -6.01 -3.81 8.95
C ARG A 121 -6.60 -2.49 8.49
N ARG A 122 -6.83 -2.31 7.19
CA ARG A 122 -7.50 -1.12 6.70
C ARG A 122 -8.90 -1.01 7.27
N ALA A 123 -9.65 -2.12 7.27
CA ALA A 123 -11.01 -2.13 7.77
C ALA A 123 -11.06 -1.74 9.25
N VAL A 124 -10.12 -2.25 10.05
CA VAL A 124 -10.05 -1.89 11.46
C VAL A 124 -9.71 -0.41 11.62
N SER A 125 -8.75 0.08 10.84
CA SER A 125 -8.33 1.47 10.94
C SER A 125 -9.41 2.43 10.51
N SER A 126 -10.32 2.01 9.64
CA SER A 126 -11.36 2.90 9.16
C SER A 126 -12.59 2.91 10.03
N HIS A 127 -12.63 2.12 11.12
CA HIS A 127 -13.76 2.19 12.02
C HIS A 127 -13.79 3.55 12.69
N PRO A 128 -15.00 4.09 12.90
CA PRO A 128 -15.07 5.38 13.55
C PRO A 128 -14.46 5.30 14.93
N ARG A 129 -13.70 6.31 15.27
CA ARG A 129 -13.20 6.37 16.59
C ARG A 129 -14.21 6.98 17.48
N PRO A 130 -14.18 6.66 18.73
CA PRO A 130 -15.03 7.32 19.69
C PRO A 130 -14.73 8.81 19.58
N ALA A 131 -15.75 9.58 19.73
CA ALA A 131 -15.57 10.98 19.60
C ALA A 131 -14.48 11.44 20.48
N ALA A 132 -14.34 10.76 21.51
CA ALA A 132 -13.33 11.15 22.36
C ALA A 132 -12.07 10.96 21.71
N GLY A 133 -12.09 10.23 20.77
CA GLY A 133 -10.87 10.03 20.21
C GLY A 133 -10.21 11.30 19.92
N ARG A 134 -10.92 12.34 19.95
CA ARG A 134 -10.38 13.44 19.75
C ARG A 134 -10.47 14.00 20.87
N PRO A 135 -9.69 14.25 21.35
CA PRO A 135 -9.80 14.71 22.59
C PRO A 135 -10.51 15.86 22.53
N GLU A 136 -11.12 15.94 23.32
CA GLU A 136 -11.87 16.93 23.34
C GLU A 136 -11.08 17.80 23.84
N GLY A 137 -10.98 18.54 23.88
CA GLY A 137 -10.17 19.37 24.44
C GLY A 137 -9.19 19.55 23.40
N VAL A 138 -9.03 18.74 22.80
CA VAL A 138 -8.19 18.81 21.93
C VAL A 138 -8.77 19.33 20.85
N PRO A 139 -8.54 20.18 20.52
CA PRO A 139 -9.19 20.78 19.51
C PRO A 139 -8.77 20.09 18.38
N ASP A 140 -9.00 19.87 17.88
CA ASP A 140 -8.74 19.19 16.90
C ASP A 140 -8.13 19.82 15.97
N ALA A 141 -7.84 20.49 15.97
CA ALA A 141 -7.37 20.90 15.16
C ALA A 141 -6.40 20.70 14.88
N VAL A 142 -6.07 20.55 15.20
CA VAL A 142 -5.50 20.34 14.78
C VAL A 142 -5.50 19.98 14.02
N SER A 143 -5.66 19.98 14.03
CA SER A 143 -5.81 19.56 13.26
C SER A 143 -5.71 19.64 12.40
N ALA A 144 -5.59 19.74 12.33
CA ALA A 144 -5.64 19.62 11.54
C ALA A 144 -5.36 19.25 10.86
N GLY A 145 -5.14 19.26 10.68
CA GLY A 145 -4.97 18.68 10.14
C GLY A 145 -4.93 17.97 10.00
N ARG A 146 -4.92 17.75 10.19
CA ARG A 146 -5.07 16.99 10.06
C ARG A 146 -5.29 16.36 9.59
N THR A 147 -5.17 16.46 9.86
CA THR A 147 -5.51 15.87 9.68
C THR A 147 -5.57 15.54 9.33
#